data_5e4a87fadee69440b311af607204c135
#
_entry.id   5e4a87fadee69440b311af607204c135
#
_cell.length_a   1.000
_cell.length_b   1.000
_cell.length_c   1.000
_cell.angle_alpha   90.00
_cell.angle_beta   90.00
_cell.angle_gamma   90.00
#
_symmetry.space_group_name_H-M   'P 1'
#
loop_
_entity.id
_entity.type
_entity.pdbx_description
1 polymer ?
#
loop_
_entity_poly.entity_id
_entity_poly.type
_entity_poly.pdbx_seq_one_letter_code
_entity_poly.pdbx_strand_id
1 'polypeptide(L)'
;MAKLNLNEIIQGSLVNSTHPKTIEFKHNGKTETVDIVIKQLPYAVTEPLFTRLNKGEDVVADWIAAALVDDDGKTYLTKKQVAANFTQTLASAVFNTILGIEKAPKDEEGKSD
;
A
#
# COMPACT_ATOMS: atom_id res chain seq x y z
N MET A 1 8.88 19.29 -13.84
CA MET A 1 8.71 17.90 -13.37
C MET A 1 9.78 17.00 -13.93
N ALA A 2 10.38 16.23 -13.08
CA ALA A 2 11.43 15.33 -13.52
C ALA A 2 10.87 14.19 -14.34
N LYS A 3 11.62 13.80 -15.34
CA LYS A 3 11.26 12.68 -16.19
C LYS A 3 12.01 11.44 -15.72
N LEU A 4 11.30 10.34 -15.59
CA LEU A 4 11.92 9.11 -15.16
C LEU A 4 12.74 8.52 -16.28
N ASN A 5 13.83 7.86 -15.89
CA ASN A 5 14.76 7.24 -16.82
C ASN A 5 14.60 5.72 -16.74
N LEU A 6 14.37 5.08 -17.87
CA LEU A 6 14.12 3.64 -17.88
C LEU A 6 15.29 2.84 -17.33
N ASN A 7 16.52 3.28 -17.58
CA ASN A 7 17.68 2.55 -17.05
C ASN A 7 17.71 2.58 -15.53
N GLU A 8 17.30 3.69 -14.92
CA GLU A 8 17.22 3.77 -13.48
C GLU A 8 16.09 2.87 -12.94
N ILE A 9 14.96 2.84 -13.66
CA ILE A 9 13.85 1.99 -13.26
C ILE A 9 14.28 0.53 -13.27
N ILE A 10 14.98 0.10 -14.31
CA ILE A 10 15.45 -1.28 -14.38
C ILE A 10 16.38 -1.61 -13.23
N GLN A 11 17.13 -0.62 -12.73
CA GLN A 11 18.02 -0.82 -11.60
C GLN A 11 17.34 -0.69 -10.26
N GLY A 12 16.02 -0.52 -10.22
CA GLY A 12 15.27 -0.56 -8.97
C GLY A 12 14.91 0.78 -8.37
N SER A 13 14.95 1.86 -9.15
CA SER A 13 14.69 3.18 -8.58
C SER A 13 13.26 3.37 -8.10
N LEU A 14 12.30 2.61 -8.61
CA LEU A 14 10.90 2.75 -8.21
C LEU A 14 10.49 1.85 -7.06
N VAL A 15 11.25 0.80 -6.78
CA VAL A 15 10.82 -0.21 -5.82
C VAL A 15 11.61 -0.10 -4.53
N ASN A 16 11.00 -0.65 -3.47
CA ASN A 16 11.62 -0.73 -2.13
C ASN A 16 11.87 0.63 -1.48
N SER A 17 11.39 1.71 -2.09
CA SER A 17 11.40 3.00 -1.40
C SER A 17 10.29 3.01 -0.34
N THR A 18 10.47 3.80 0.71
CA THR A 18 9.50 3.88 1.80
C THR A 18 8.87 5.26 1.82
N HIS A 19 7.59 5.30 2.21
CA HIS A 19 6.80 6.52 2.20
C HIS A 19 6.03 6.64 3.50
N PRO A 20 6.35 7.62 4.35
CA PRO A 20 5.53 7.83 5.55
C PRO A 20 4.18 8.41 5.17
N LYS A 21 3.14 7.90 5.79
CA LYS A 21 1.77 8.33 5.54
C LYS A 21 1.01 8.44 6.84
N THR A 22 0.10 9.40 6.91
CA THR A 22 -0.85 9.49 8.01
C THR A 22 -2.20 9.02 7.49
N ILE A 23 -2.74 7.99 8.11
CA ILE A 23 -3.98 7.35 7.68
C ILE A 23 -5.11 7.84 8.55
N GLU A 24 -6.21 8.28 7.92
CA GLU A 24 -7.45 8.61 8.63
C GLU A 24 -8.44 7.49 8.46
N PHE A 25 -9.10 7.13 9.55
CA PHE A 25 -10.12 6.08 9.50
C PHE A 25 -11.15 6.34 10.59
N LYS A 26 -12.32 5.73 10.46
CA LYS A 26 -13.38 5.88 11.45
C LYS A 26 -13.28 4.77 12.47
N HIS A 27 -13.40 5.16 13.74
CA HIS A 27 -13.38 4.22 14.85
C HIS A 27 -14.33 4.72 15.91
N ASN A 28 -15.34 3.90 16.22
CA ASN A 28 -16.36 4.26 17.23
C ASN A 28 -17.02 5.60 16.94
N GLY A 29 -17.26 5.88 15.66
CA GLY A 29 -17.93 7.11 15.25
C GLY A 29 -17.04 8.34 15.20
N LYS A 30 -15.74 8.18 15.48
CA LYS A 30 -14.80 9.29 15.47
C LYS A 30 -13.77 9.08 14.38
N THR A 31 -13.22 10.19 13.88
CA THR A 31 -12.11 10.13 12.95
C THR A 31 -10.82 10.00 13.74
N GLU A 32 -10.07 8.93 13.49
CA GLU A 32 -8.81 8.69 14.13
C GLU A 32 -7.70 8.71 13.08
N THR A 33 -6.48 8.93 13.52
CA THR A 33 -5.33 8.92 12.61
C THR A 33 -4.25 8.01 13.17
N VAL A 34 -3.46 7.45 12.24
CA VAL A 34 -2.30 6.64 12.60
C VAL A 34 -1.23 6.88 11.56
N ASP A 35 0.02 6.97 12.03
CA ASP A 35 1.16 7.13 11.15
C ASP A 35 1.73 5.76 10.80
N ILE A 36 1.96 5.55 9.52
CA ILE A 36 2.54 4.30 9.03
C ILE A 36 3.62 4.61 8.02
N VAL A 37 4.43 3.62 7.71
CA VAL A 37 5.40 3.71 6.64
C VAL A 37 5.09 2.60 5.64
N ILE A 38 4.94 2.97 4.37
CA ILE A 38 4.58 2.03 3.31
C ILE A 38 5.78 1.88 2.38
N LYS A 39 6.09 0.64 2.06
CA LYS A 39 7.16 0.30 1.13
C LYS A 39 6.56 0.05 -0.25
N GLN A 40 7.16 0.64 -1.27
CA GLN A 40 6.75 0.42 -2.66
C GLN A 40 7.17 -0.99 -3.07
N LEU A 41 6.19 -1.85 -3.32
CA LEU A 41 6.46 -3.25 -3.64
C LEU A 41 6.76 -3.42 -5.12
N PRO A 42 7.68 -4.33 -5.48
CA PRO A 42 7.91 -4.61 -6.90
C PRO A 42 6.78 -5.41 -7.51
N TYR A 43 6.70 -5.34 -8.83
CA TYR A 43 5.65 -6.00 -9.60
C TYR A 43 5.59 -7.50 -9.32
N ALA A 44 6.75 -8.13 -9.14
CA ALA A 44 6.80 -9.56 -8.87
C ALA A 44 6.07 -9.95 -7.58
N VAL A 45 5.97 -9.01 -6.63
CA VAL A 45 5.24 -9.25 -5.39
C VAL A 45 3.76 -8.94 -5.55
N THR A 46 3.44 -7.84 -6.23
CA THR A 46 2.06 -7.38 -6.32
C THR A 46 1.24 -8.14 -7.36
N GLU A 47 1.86 -8.63 -8.42
CA GLU A 47 1.12 -9.28 -9.49
C GLU A 47 0.36 -10.52 -9.00
N PRO A 48 0.97 -11.43 -8.23
CA PRO A 48 0.21 -12.57 -7.71
C PRO A 48 -0.95 -12.13 -6.83
N LEU A 49 -0.77 -11.03 -6.08
CA LEU A 49 -1.83 -10.52 -5.23
C LEU A 49 -2.98 -9.97 -6.08
N PHE A 50 -2.66 -9.23 -7.15
CA PHE A 50 -3.67 -8.74 -8.06
C PHE A 50 -4.45 -9.87 -8.73
N THR A 51 -3.75 -10.93 -9.12
CA THR A 51 -4.39 -12.07 -9.73
C THR A 51 -5.40 -12.69 -8.76
N ARG A 52 -5.01 -12.86 -7.51
CA ARG A 52 -5.90 -13.40 -6.50
C ARG A 52 -7.08 -12.47 -6.23
N LEU A 53 -6.82 -11.16 -6.18
CA LEU A 53 -7.87 -10.17 -5.97
C LEU A 53 -8.91 -10.25 -7.08
N ASN A 54 -8.45 -10.38 -8.31
CA ASN A 54 -9.36 -10.46 -9.47
C ASN A 54 -10.19 -11.74 -9.46
N LYS A 55 -9.72 -12.76 -8.76
CA LYS A 55 -10.49 -13.99 -8.58
C LYS A 55 -11.46 -13.92 -7.41
N GLY A 56 -11.52 -12.79 -6.73
CA GLY A 56 -12.40 -12.63 -5.60
C GLY A 56 -11.83 -13.08 -4.28
N GLU A 57 -10.54 -13.39 -4.21
CA GLU A 57 -9.92 -13.81 -2.96
C GLU A 57 -9.60 -12.61 -2.08
N ASP A 58 -9.58 -12.85 -0.78
CA ASP A 58 -9.23 -11.82 0.19
C ASP A 58 -7.71 -11.73 0.28
N VAL A 59 -7.15 -10.65 -0.25
CA VAL A 59 -5.70 -10.44 -0.23
C VAL A 59 -5.30 -9.20 0.56
N VAL A 60 -6.26 -8.52 1.18
CA VAL A 60 -5.97 -7.24 1.83
C VAL A 60 -4.96 -7.43 2.96
N ALA A 61 -5.17 -8.41 3.82
CA ALA A 61 -4.24 -8.66 4.93
C ALA A 61 -2.86 -9.06 4.44
N ASP A 62 -2.79 -9.88 3.38
CA ASP A 62 -1.51 -10.26 2.78
C ASP A 62 -0.77 -9.05 2.26
N TRP A 63 -1.48 -8.19 1.56
CA TRP A 63 -0.90 -7.00 0.94
C TRP A 63 -0.40 -6.02 2.00
N ILE A 64 -1.22 -5.78 3.01
CA ILE A 64 -0.85 -4.88 4.11
C ILE A 64 0.40 -5.40 4.82
N ALA A 65 0.43 -6.71 5.12
CA ALA A 65 1.58 -7.28 5.81
C ALA A 65 2.86 -7.17 5.00
N ALA A 66 2.74 -7.21 3.66
CA ALA A 66 3.92 -7.08 2.80
C ALA A 66 4.38 -5.64 2.66
N ALA A 67 3.45 -4.68 2.70
CA ALA A 67 3.75 -3.29 2.38
C ALA A 67 4.07 -2.42 3.59
N LEU A 68 3.52 -2.73 4.77
CA LEU A 68 3.81 -1.93 5.96
C LEU A 68 5.15 -2.33 6.54
N VAL A 69 5.98 -1.32 6.80
CA VAL A 69 7.34 -1.56 7.30
C VAL A 69 7.60 -0.65 8.48
N ASP A 70 8.68 -0.95 9.21
CA ASP A 70 9.13 -0.10 10.31
C ASP A 70 10.04 1.00 9.75
N ASP A 71 10.63 1.78 10.64
CA ASP A 71 11.47 2.90 10.25
C ASP A 71 12.72 2.45 9.49
N ASP A 72 13.10 1.20 9.65
CA ASP A 72 14.25 0.64 8.93
C ASP A 72 13.86 0.01 7.60
N GLY A 73 12.60 0.08 7.23
CA GLY A 73 12.11 -0.49 5.97
C GLY A 73 11.88 -1.98 6.01
N LYS A 74 11.76 -2.56 7.19
CA LYS A 74 11.57 -4.00 7.34
C LYS A 74 10.13 -4.31 7.72
N THR A 75 9.60 -5.39 7.15
CA THR A 75 8.26 -5.84 7.51
C THR A 75 8.28 -6.34 8.96
N TYR A 76 7.20 -6.08 9.67
CA TYR A 76 7.09 -6.49 11.06
C TYR A 76 5.70 -7.01 11.42
N LEU A 77 4.79 -7.04 10.45
CA LEU A 77 3.44 -7.54 10.65
C LEU A 77 3.26 -8.82 9.86
N THR A 78 2.51 -9.76 10.43
CA THR A 78 2.12 -10.95 9.69
C THR A 78 0.69 -10.76 9.20
N LYS A 79 0.31 -11.55 8.19
CA LYS A 79 -1.06 -11.57 7.71
C LYS A 79 -2.03 -11.83 8.87
N LYS A 80 -1.67 -12.74 9.76
CA LYS A 80 -2.53 -13.10 10.87
C LYS A 80 -2.74 -11.93 11.83
N GLN A 81 -1.66 -11.18 12.09
CA GLN A 81 -1.77 -10.01 12.96
C GLN A 81 -2.66 -8.94 12.36
N VAL A 82 -2.54 -8.70 11.05
CA VAL A 82 -3.39 -7.73 10.39
C VAL A 82 -4.85 -8.17 10.45
N ALA A 83 -5.11 -9.43 10.13
CA ALA A 83 -6.47 -9.95 10.12
C ALA A 83 -7.12 -9.91 11.51
N ALA A 84 -6.32 -10.12 12.56
CA ALA A 84 -6.86 -10.17 13.91
C ALA A 84 -7.02 -8.80 14.56
N ASN A 85 -6.22 -7.81 14.16
CA ASN A 85 -6.14 -6.57 14.92
C ASN A 85 -6.57 -5.32 14.17
N PHE A 86 -6.64 -5.36 12.85
CA PHE A 86 -7.11 -4.20 12.09
C PHE A 86 -8.64 -4.24 11.99
N THR A 87 -9.26 -3.09 12.20
CA THR A 87 -10.69 -2.98 11.91
C THR A 87 -10.89 -2.87 10.41
N GLN A 88 -12.11 -3.09 9.95
CA GLN A 88 -12.42 -2.99 8.53
C GLN A 88 -12.09 -1.60 8.00
N THR A 89 -12.43 -0.55 8.75
CA THR A 89 -12.18 0.81 8.30
C THR A 89 -10.69 1.13 8.22
N LEU A 90 -9.91 0.65 9.19
CA LEU A 90 -8.47 0.86 9.14
C LEU A 90 -7.83 0.08 7.99
N ALA A 91 -8.21 -1.19 7.84
CA ALA A 91 -7.64 -2.02 6.77
C ALA A 91 -7.95 -1.42 5.40
N SER A 92 -9.17 -0.94 5.20
CA SER A 92 -9.56 -0.34 3.93
C SER A 92 -8.78 0.94 3.66
N ALA A 93 -8.62 1.79 4.68
CA ALA A 93 -7.89 3.05 4.51
C ALA A 93 -6.42 2.77 4.17
N VAL A 94 -5.80 1.83 4.86
CA VAL A 94 -4.40 1.48 4.59
C VAL A 94 -4.25 0.89 3.20
N PHE A 95 -5.14 -0.04 2.83
CA PHE A 95 -5.07 -0.69 1.54
C PHE A 95 -5.24 0.32 0.40
N ASN A 96 -6.18 1.24 0.53
CA ASN A 96 -6.39 2.28 -0.48
C ASN A 96 -5.16 3.16 -0.63
N THR A 97 -4.49 3.46 0.48
CA THR A 97 -3.27 4.24 0.44
C THR A 97 -2.14 3.48 -0.26
N ILE A 98 -2.03 2.17 0.01
CA ILE A 98 -1.04 1.33 -0.65
C ILE A 98 -1.28 1.34 -2.16
N LEU A 99 -2.53 1.14 -2.59
CA LEU A 99 -2.85 1.15 -4.01
C LEU A 99 -2.59 2.52 -4.63
N GLY A 100 -2.85 3.58 -3.89
CA GLY A 100 -2.58 4.93 -4.39
C GLY A 100 -1.11 5.18 -4.64
N ILE A 101 -0.23 4.58 -3.85
CA ILE A 101 1.20 4.70 -4.05
C ILE A 101 1.63 3.95 -5.31
N GLU A 102 1.01 2.80 -5.58
CA GLU A 102 1.40 1.96 -6.70
C GLU A 102 0.79 2.39 -8.02
N LYS A 103 -0.26 3.19 -7.98
CA LYS A 103 -0.91 3.65 -9.21
C LYS A 103 -0.27 4.93 -9.70
N ALA A 104 -0.28 5.12 -11.02
CA ALA A 104 0.20 6.36 -11.58
C ALA A 104 -0.70 7.51 -11.14
N PRO A 105 -0.12 8.66 -10.75
CA PRO A 105 -0.94 9.78 -10.29
C PRO A 105 -1.93 10.30 -11.32
N LYS A 106 -1.64 10.14 -12.60
CA LYS A 106 -2.54 10.64 -13.63
C LYS A 106 -3.90 9.99 -13.60
N ASP A 107 -4.03 8.90 -12.88
CA ASP A 107 -5.30 8.20 -12.84
C ASP A 107 -6.40 9.05 -12.25
N GLU A 108 -6.06 9.98 -11.40
CA GLU A 108 -7.11 10.80 -10.81
C GLU A 108 -7.55 11.87 -11.71
N GLU A 109 -6.65 12.44 -12.44
CA GLU A 109 -7.09 13.52 -13.24
C GLU A 109 -7.92 13.02 -14.36
N GLY A 110 -7.77 11.85 -14.61
CA GLY A 110 -8.72 11.34 -15.49
C GLY A 110 -10.03 11.69 -14.95
N LYS A 111 -10.00 12.04 -14.33
CA LYS A 111 -10.95 12.29 -13.96
C LYS A 111 -11.40 13.27 -13.72
N SER A 112 -11.30 13.56 -13.59
CA SER A 112 -11.67 14.23 -13.60
C SER A 112 -12.06 14.77 -13.96
N ASP A 113 -12.06 14.77 -13.84
CA ASP A 113 -12.38 15.08 -14.40
C ASP A 113 -12.76 15.22 -14.90
#